data_8e85e0bfe23c1e696ec32325c19ab8d2
#
_entry.id   8e85e0bfe23c1e696ec32325c19ab8d2
#
_cell.length_a   1.000
_cell.length_b   1.000
_cell.length_c   1.000
_cell.angle_alpha   90.00
_cell.angle_beta   90.00
_cell.angle_gamma   90.00
#
_symmetry.space_group_name_H-M   'P 1'
#
loop_
_entity.id
_entity.type
_entity.pdbx_description
1 polymer ?
#
loop_
_entity_poly.entity_id
_entity_poly.type
_entity_poly.pdbx_seq_one_letter_code
_entity_poly.pdbx_strand_id
1 'polypeptide(L)'
;SVSHGYLFNKDITTVEQARENFRDIFGIDSTDNLNFSNYISNQFMIDDRIFLNGNKLMFIEPLEANSDPAYIRATGTYLSYLKGSLSKKYIHGEIYSYILKIQNYLLWLYQAGSKYNTPFWEYATSLKFDDNLFDALVNVCSDRSMESVWSLMDDQSVPEQYGQWDLSSIKNWIQNTK
;
A
#
# COMPACT_ATOMS: atom_id res chain seq x y z
N SER A 1 -12.38 6.14 22.96
CA SER A 1 -13.26 6.58 21.87
C SER A 1 -13.09 5.64 20.69
N VAL A 2 -14.19 5.30 20.03
CA VAL A 2 -14.19 4.53 18.79
C VAL A 2 -14.50 5.53 17.67
N SER A 3 -13.68 5.54 16.61
CA SER A 3 -13.94 6.32 15.40
C SER A 3 -14.24 5.36 14.24
N HIS A 4 -15.17 5.75 13.40
CA HIS A 4 -15.55 5.02 12.21
C HIS A 4 -15.17 5.85 10.98
N GLY A 5 -14.63 5.20 9.96
CA GLY A 5 -14.29 5.80 8.67
C GLY A 5 -14.84 4.95 7.53
N TYR A 6 -15.22 5.60 6.45
CA TYR A 6 -15.63 4.97 5.19
C TYR A 6 -14.80 5.55 4.05
N LEU A 7 -14.00 4.71 3.44
CA LEU A 7 -13.15 5.09 2.32
C LEU A 7 -13.86 4.83 1.00
N PHE A 8 -13.84 5.79 0.10
CA PHE A 8 -14.45 5.64 -1.22
C PHE A 8 -13.65 6.37 -2.32
N ASN A 9 -13.77 5.89 -3.54
CA ASN A 9 -13.24 6.57 -4.70
C ASN A 9 -14.30 7.53 -5.25
N LYS A 10 -14.02 8.83 -5.21
CA LYS A 10 -14.93 9.90 -5.63
C LYS A 10 -15.30 9.88 -7.12
N ASP A 11 -14.49 9.21 -7.96
CA ASP A 11 -14.76 9.08 -9.37
C ASP A 11 -15.75 7.94 -9.67
N ILE A 12 -16.06 7.12 -8.67
CA ILE A 12 -16.96 5.97 -8.76
C ILE A 12 -18.21 6.16 -7.87
N THR A 13 -18.01 6.73 -6.68
CA THR A 13 -19.06 6.90 -5.65
C THR A 13 -19.17 8.36 -5.27
N THR A 14 -20.37 8.91 -5.30
CA THR A 14 -20.60 10.29 -4.84
C THR A 14 -20.50 10.40 -3.32
N VAL A 15 -20.28 11.61 -2.80
CA VAL A 15 -20.25 11.88 -1.36
C VAL A 15 -21.58 11.50 -0.69
N GLU A 16 -22.68 11.77 -1.38
CA GLU A 16 -24.04 11.46 -0.90
C GLU A 16 -24.23 9.95 -0.76
N GLN A 17 -23.87 9.19 -1.77
CA GLN A 17 -23.90 7.72 -1.74
C GLN A 17 -23.00 7.16 -0.64
N ALA A 18 -21.79 7.71 -0.50
CA ALA A 18 -20.86 7.29 0.54
C ALA A 18 -21.42 7.55 1.96
N ARG A 19 -22.10 8.68 2.18
CA ARG A 19 -22.77 9.01 3.44
C ARG A 19 -23.95 8.09 3.73
N GLU A 20 -24.73 7.77 2.71
CA GLU A 20 -25.85 6.82 2.84
C GLU A 20 -25.31 5.44 3.25
N ASN A 21 -24.32 4.91 2.53
CA ASN A 21 -23.66 3.65 2.87
C ASN A 21 -23.05 3.66 4.28
N PHE A 22 -22.43 4.76 4.69
CA PHE A 22 -21.88 4.91 6.03
C PHE A 22 -22.97 4.82 7.09
N ARG A 23 -24.09 5.51 6.89
CA ARG A 23 -25.25 5.47 7.78
C ARG A 23 -25.85 4.07 7.86
N ASP A 24 -26.00 3.39 6.74
CA ASP A 24 -26.55 2.04 6.67
C ASP A 24 -25.68 1.01 7.41
N ILE A 25 -24.35 1.17 7.33
CA ILE A 25 -23.40 0.27 8.00
C ILE A 25 -23.30 0.55 9.50
N PHE A 26 -23.21 1.81 9.90
CA PHE A 26 -22.89 2.19 11.28
C PHE A 26 -24.06 2.73 12.09
N GLY A 27 -25.19 3.01 11.47
CA GLY A 27 -26.38 3.58 12.13
C GLY A 27 -26.19 5.02 12.63
N ILE A 28 -25.16 5.73 12.16
CA ILE A 28 -24.83 7.10 12.55
C ILE A 28 -24.54 7.96 11.32
N ASP A 29 -24.72 9.27 11.46
CA ASP A 29 -24.36 10.21 10.40
C ASP A 29 -22.86 10.51 10.41
N SER A 30 -22.26 10.65 9.23
CA SER A 30 -20.88 11.14 9.12
C SER A 30 -20.84 12.65 9.39
N THR A 31 -19.84 13.09 10.16
CA THR A 31 -19.67 14.51 10.50
C THR A 31 -18.78 15.23 9.47
N ASP A 32 -17.77 14.55 8.96
CA ASP A 32 -16.73 15.14 8.15
C ASP A 32 -16.49 14.36 6.86
N ASN A 33 -15.96 15.06 5.85
CA ASN A 33 -15.49 14.46 4.61
C ASN A 33 -14.09 15.01 4.29
N LEU A 34 -13.12 14.11 4.26
CA LEU A 34 -11.74 14.44 3.92
C LEU A 34 -11.41 13.96 2.51
N ASN A 35 -10.88 14.88 1.70
CA ASN A 35 -10.36 14.53 0.38
C ASN A 35 -8.85 14.41 0.41
N PHE A 36 -8.33 13.37 -0.20
CA PHE A 36 -6.90 13.17 -0.38
C PHE A 36 -6.60 12.57 -1.76
N SER A 37 -5.35 12.65 -2.16
CA SER A 37 -4.83 11.96 -3.33
C SER A 37 -3.56 11.23 -2.95
N ASN A 38 -3.39 10.03 -3.46
CA ASN A 38 -2.15 9.29 -3.31
C ASN A 38 -1.04 10.00 -4.07
N TYR A 39 0.13 10.11 -3.45
CA TYR A 39 1.32 10.63 -4.12
C TYR A 39 2.60 10.13 -3.44
N ILE A 40 3.67 10.13 -4.20
CA ILE A 40 5.04 9.93 -3.73
C ILE A 40 5.84 11.12 -4.23
N SER A 41 6.60 11.76 -3.36
CA SER A 41 7.48 12.86 -3.76
C SER A 41 8.54 12.36 -4.73
N ASN A 42 8.78 13.09 -5.80
CA ASN A 42 9.89 12.84 -6.71
C ASN A 42 11.25 13.32 -6.15
N GLN A 43 11.23 13.99 -5.01
CA GLN A 43 12.39 14.55 -4.35
C GLN A 43 12.31 14.26 -2.86
N PHE A 44 13.30 13.59 -2.30
CA PHE A 44 13.33 13.18 -0.90
C PHE A 44 14.22 14.07 -0.04
N MET A 45 15.08 14.85 -0.70
CA MET A 45 15.99 15.79 -0.04
C MET A 45 16.11 17.06 -0.88
N ILE A 46 16.03 18.22 -0.22
CA ILE A 46 16.14 19.54 -0.84
C ILE A 46 17.46 20.17 -0.38
N ASP A 47 18.27 20.63 -1.34
CA ASP A 47 19.54 21.33 -1.13
C ASP A 47 20.51 20.62 -0.16
N ASP A 48 20.46 19.29 -0.11
CA ASP A 48 21.28 18.43 0.75
C ASP A 48 21.15 18.69 2.26
N ARG A 49 20.12 19.41 2.68
CA ARG A 49 19.91 19.88 4.06
C ARG A 49 18.52 19.61 4.60
N ILE A 50 17.50 19.56 3.77
CA ILE A 50 16.11 19.38 4.17
C ILE A 50 15.67 17.99 3.72
N PHE A 51 15.40 17.12 4.67
CA PHE A 51 14.85 15.79 4.40
C PHE A 51 13.33 15.85 4.45
N LEU A 52 12.68 15.37 3.38
CA LEU A 52 11.22 15.24 3.37
C LEU A 52 10.82 14.01 4.19
N ASN A 53 9.78 14.18 5.00
CA ASN A 53 9.17 13.09 5.76
C ASN A 53 7.68 13.36 5.97
N GLY A 54 6.97 12.40 6.56
CA GLY A 54 5.53 12.50 6.75
C GLY A 54 4.81 12.72 5.42
N ASN A 55 3.69 13.42 5.47
CA ASN A 55 2.88 13.74 4.29
C ASN A 55 3.57 14.64 3.24
N LYS A 56 4.82 15.06 3.46
CA LYS A 56 5.63 15.72 2.42
C LYS A 56 6.43 14.72 1.60
N LEU A 57 6.76 13.57 2.18
CA LEU A 57 7.46 12.49 1.51
C LEU A 57 6.51 11.69 0.61
N MET A 58 5.41 11.25 1.18
CA MET A 58 4.40 10.48 0.49
C MET A 58 3.08 10.50 1.23
N PHE A 59 2.01 10.25 0.53
CA PHE A 59 0.74 9.85 1.08
C PHE A 59 0.16 8.74 0.20
N ILE A 60 -0.03 7.58 0.77
CA ILE A 60 -0.76 6.47 0.17
C ILE A 60 -1.99 6.27 1.05
N GLU A 61 -3.04 5.78 0.48
CA GLU A 61 -4.31 5.54 1.18
C GLU A 61 -4.11 4.90 2.58
N PRO A 62 -5.01 5.14 3.53
CA PRO A 62 -4.78 4.81 4.95
C PRO A 62 -4.94 3.33 5.32
N LEU A 63 -5.17 2.43 4.37
CA LEU A 63 -5.29 1.00 4.65
C LEU A 63 -4.03 0.51 5.39
N GLU A 64 -4.22 -0.19 6.50
CA GLU A 64 -3.14 -0.75 7.32
C GLU A 64 -2.16 0.30 7.93
N ALA A 65 -2.50 1.59 7.94
CA ALA A 65 -1.64 2.66 8.46
C ALA A 65 -0.21 2.66 7.88
N ASN A 66 -0.08 2.33 6.60
CA ASN A 66 1.20 2.07 5.92
C ASN A 66 2.16 3.25 5.87
N SER A 67 1.69 4.45 6.08
CA SER A 67 2.51 5.65 6.03
C SER A 67 3.52 5.70 7.19
N ASP A 68 3.15 5.28 8.39
CA ASP A 68 4.02 5.36 9.57
C ASP A 68 5.31 4.54 9.44
N PRO A 69 5.27 3.25 9.06
CA PRO A 69 6.49 2.48 8.80
C PRO A 69 7.39 3.11 7.73
N ALA A 70 6.81 3.70 6.68
CA ALA A 70 7.59 4.38 5.66
C ALA A 70 8.30 5.62 6.19
N TYR A 71 7.64 6.40 7.05
CA TYR A 71 8.26 7.58 7.68
C TYR A 71 9.39 7.20 8.64
N ILE A 72 9.21 6.13 9.42
CA ILE A 72 10.25 5.58 10.29
C ILE A 72 11.43 5.08 9.45
N ARG A 73 11.18 4.35 8.38
CA ARG A 73 12.21 3.84 7.47
C ARG A 73 12.99 4.98 6.83
N ALA A 74 12.30 6.00 6.31
CA ALA A 74 12.93 7.18 5.73
C ALA A 74 13.83 7.89 6.75
N THR A 75 13.36 8.08 7.98
CA THR A 75 14.15 8.68 9.07
C THR A 75 15.43 7.88 9.34
N GLY A 76 15.35 6.56 9.44
CA GLY A 76 16.52 5.69 9.62
C GLY A 76 17.52 5.80 8.48
N THR A 77 17.03 5.87 7.24
CA THR A 77 17.86 6.05 6.03
C THR A 77 18.58 7.41 6.05
N TYR A 78 17.89 8.49 6.42
CA TYR A 78 18.51 9.81 6.56
C TYR A 78 19.57 9.86 7.67
N LEU A 79 19.30 9.22 8.80
CA LEU A 79 20.29 9.12 9.88
C LEU A 79 21.54 8.35 9.45
N SER A 80 21.38 7.30 8.67
CA SER A 80 22.49 6.52 8.11
C SER A 80 23.32 7.34 7.11
N TYR A 81 22.68 8.19 6.32
CA TYR A 81 23.36 9.14 5.46
C TYR A 81 24.16 10.18 6.28
N LEU A 82 23.55 10.79 7.28
CA LEU A 82 24.22 11.79 8.13
C LEU A 82 25.41 11.21 8.88
N LYS A 83 25.39 9.92 9.20
CA LYS A 83 26.51 9.19 9.80
C LYS A 83 27.57 8.77 8.76
N GLY A 84 27.37 9.05 7.49
CA GLY A 84 28.29 8.65 6.42
C GLY A 84 28.22 7.16 6.02
N SER A 85 27.24 6.43 6.53
CA SER A 85 27.07 5.00 6.22
C SER A 85 26.39 4.75 4.86
N LEU A 86 25.66 5.74 4.36
CA LEU A 86 25.01 5.68 3.03
C LEU A 86 25.39 6.89 2.19
N SER A 87 25.50 6.69 0.89
CA SER A 87 25.69 7.81 -0.05
C SER A 87 24.35 8.44 -0.44
N LYS A 88 24.36 9.70 -0.88
CA LYS A 88 23.19 10.42 -1.39
C LYS A 88 22.44 9.65 -2.47
N LYS A 89 23.16 9.01 -3.38
CA LYS A 89 22.59 8.20 -4.47
C LYS A 89 21.76 7.03 -3.92
N TYR A 90 22.16 6.48 -2.77
CA TYR A 90 21.52 5.32 -2.18
C TYR A 90 20.19 5.67 -1.47
N ILE A 91 20.10 6.88 -0.88
CA ILE A 91 18.92 7.30 -0.12
C ILE A 91 17.66 7.23 -0.97
N HIS A 92 17.72 7.81 -2.16
CA HIS A 92 16.55 7.84 -3.05
C HIS A 92 16.08 6.44 -3.40
N GLY A 93 17.01 5.57 -3.82
CA GLY A 93 16.70 4.19 -4.18
C GLY A 93 16.09 3.39 -3.02
N GLU A 94 16.66 3.49 -1.84
CA GLU A 94 16.18 2.81 -0.63
C GLU A 94 14.76 3.22 -0.24
N ILE A 95 14.54 4.53 -0.12
CA ILE A 95 13.22 5.04 0.30
C ILE A 95 12.18 4.76 -0.79
N TYR A 96 12.51 5.03 -2.05
CA TYR A 96 11.57 4.83 -3.16
C TYR A 96 11.20 3.36 -3.33
N SER A 97 12.18 2.46 -3.32
CA SER A 97 11.94 1.01 -3.39
C SER A 97 11.03 0.52 -2.26
N TYR A 98 11.24 1.01 -1.04
CA TYR A 98 10.40 0.64 0.09
C TYR A 98 8.96 1.12 -0.08
N ILE A 99 8.76 2.36 -0.52
CA ILE A 99 7.43 2.92 -0.77
C ILE A 99 6.71 2.17 -1.89
N LEU A 100 7.43 1.83 -2.97
CA LEU A 100 6.84 1.04 -4.07
C LEU A 100 6.40 -0.35 -3.61
N LYS A 101 7.14 -1.00 -2.73
CA LYS A 101 6.72 -2.29 -2.15
C LYS A 101 5.42 -2.16 -1.37
N ILE A 102 5.25 -1.10 -0.59
CA ILE A 102 4.00 -0.82 0.11
C ILE A 102 2.86 -0.63 -0.92
N GLN A 103 3.08 0.22 -1.92
CA GLN A 103 2.08 0.52 -2.95
C GLN A 103 1.65 -0.75 -3.70
N ASN A 104 2.60 -1.58 -4.10
CA ASN A 104 2.34 -2.83 -4.79
C ASN A 104 1.53 -3.81 -3.93
N TYR A 105 1.87 -3.92 -2.66
CA TYR A 105 1.15 -4.79 -1.74
C TYR A 105 -0.30 -4.32 -1.53
N LEU A 106 -0.52 -3.03 -1.34
CA LEU A 106 -1.86 -2.47 -1.24
C LEU A 106 -2.67 -2.73 -2.52
N LEU A 107 -2.06 -2.49 -3.67
CA LEU A 107 -2.71 -2.76 -4.95
C LEU A 107 -3.10 -4.24 -5.09
N TRP A 108 -2.21 -5.14 -4.67
CA TRP A 108 -2.51 -6.57 -4.65
C TRP A 108 -3.69 -6.92 -3.73
N LEU A 109 -3.78 -6.33 -2.53
CA LEU A 109 -4.94 -6.50 -1.65
C LEU A 109 -6.24 -6.11 -2.34
N TYR A 110 -6.24 -4.99 -3.06
CA TYR A 110 -7.40 -4.53 -3.82
C TYR A 110 -7.74 -5.45 -5.00
N GLN A 111 -6.75 -5.93 -5.72
CA GLN A 111 -6.99 -6.80 -6.88
C GLN A 111 -7.45 -8.22 -6.50
N ALA A 112 -6.93 -8.78 -5.42
CA ALA A 112 -7.14 -10.17 -5.04
C ALA A 112 -8.26 -10.37 -4.00
N GLY A 113 -8.67 -9.32 -3.30
CA GLY A 113 -9.32 -9.43 -2.01
C GLY A 113 -10.83 -9.34 -1.95
N SER A 114 -11.57 -9.17 -3.03
CA SER A 114 -13.01 -8.97 -2.90
C SER A 114 -13.85 -9.99 -3.64
N LYS A 115 -14.88 -10.49 -2.95
CA LYS A 115 -15.99 -11.26 -3.51
C LYS A 115 -17.17 -10.40 -3.98
N TYR A 116 -17.11 -9.10 -3.73
CA TYR A 116 -18.19 -8.18 -4.08
C TYR A 116 -18.05 -7.70 -5.52
N ASN A 117 -19.14 -7.79 -6.27
CA ASN A 117 -19.21 -7.32 -7.65
C ASN A 117 -19.84 -5.91 -7.67
N THR A 118 -19.02 -4.90 -7.40
CA THR A 118 -19.43 -3.49 -7.41
C THR A 118 -18.55 -2.69 -8.37
N PRO A 119 -18.99 -1.54 -8.88
CA PRO A 119 -18.19 -0.70 -9.77
C PRO A 119 -16.79 -0.36 -9.20
N PHE A 120 -16.66 -0.21 -7.88
CA PHE A 120 -15.38 -0.01 -7.24
C PHE A 120 -14.46 -1.22 -7.39
N TRP A 121 -14.96 -2.43 -7.15
CA TRP A 121 -14.16 -3.64 -7.23
C TRP A 121 -13.84 -4.04 -8.67
N GLU A 122 -14.73 -3.76 -9.61
CA GLU A 122 -14.44 -3.89 -11.06
C GLU A 122 -13.28 -2.96 -11.46
N TYR A 123 -13.30 -1.72 -11.00
CA TYR A 123 -12.20 -0.79 -11.18
C TYR A 123 -10.91 -1.30 -10.51
N ALA A 124 -10.96 -1.68 -9.24
CA ALA A 124 -9.81 -2.12 -8.47
C ALA A 124 -9.10 -3.33 -9.10
N THR A 125 -9.88 -4.31 -9.58
CA THR A 125 -9.33 -5.49 -10.28
C THR A 125 -8.74 -5.18 -11.66
N SER A 126 -9.12 -4.06 -12.27
CA SER A 126 -8.58 -3.61 -13.56
C SER A 126 -7.25 -2.88 -13.45
N LEU A 127 -6.85 -2.44 -12.25
CA LEU A 127 -5.60 -1.74 -12.02
C LEU A 127 -4.42 -2.66 -12.35
N LYS A 128 -3.45 -2.12 -13.08
CA LYS A 128 -2.22 -2.83 -13.44
C LYS A 128 -1.03 -2.08 -12.88
N PHE A 129 -0.01 -2.82 -12.55
CA PHE A 129 1.27 -2.30 -12.09
C PHE A 129 2.41 -2.92 -12.91
N ASP A 130 3.45 -2.16 -13.20
CA ASP A 130 4.62 -2.59 -14.00
C ASP A 130 5.64 -3.41 -13.16
N ASP A 131 5.15 -4.29 -12.32
CA ASP A 131 6.00 -5.15 -11.50
C ASP A 131 5.74 -6.62 -11.84
N ASN A 132 6.66 -7.24 -12.58
CA ASN A 132 6.54 -8.64 -12.98
C ASN A 132 6.36 -9.60 -11.79
N LEU A 133 6.97 -9.27 -10.65
CA LEU A 133 6.82 -10.05 -9.42
C LEU A 133 5.41 -9.93 -8.86
N PHE A 134 4.84 -8.74 -8.93
CA PHE A 134 3.48 -8.50 -8.50
C PHE A 134 2.46 -9.26 -9.37
N ASP A 135 2.62 -9.19 -10.69
CA ASP A 135 1.80 -9.95 -11.62
C ASP A 135 1.91 -11.47 -11.37
N ALA A 136 3.11 -11.96 -11.06
CA ALA A 136 3.31 -13.36 -10.70
C ALA A 136 2.57 -13.72 -9.40
N LEU A 137 2.64 -12.90 -8.36
CA LEU A 137 1.92 -13.11 -7.10
C LEU A 137 0.40 -13.09 -7.31
N VAL A 138 -0.11 -12.15 -8.10
CA VAL A 138 -1.54 -12.07 -8.43
C VAL A 138 -1.99 -13.31 -9.21
N ASN A 139 -1.23 -13.74 -10.21
CA ASN A 139 -1.56 -14.93 -11.00
C ASN A 139 -1.58 -16.18 -10.13
N VAL A 140 -0.60 -16.35 -9.26
CA VAL A 140 -0.51 -17.47 -8.32
C VAL A 140 -1.68 -17.46 -7.34
N CYS A 141 -2.08 -16.30 -6.82
CA CYS A 141 -3.24 -16.17 -5.95
C CYS A 141 -4.54 -16.50 -6.69
N SER A 142 -4.65 -16.14 -7.95
CA SER A 142 -5.81 -16.41 -8.79
C SER A 142 -5.96 -17.90 -9.09
N ASP A 143 -4.86 -18.61 -9.31
CA ASP A 143 -4.83 -20.06 -9.54
C ASP A 143 -5.04 -20.86 -8.25
N ARG A 144 -5.01 -20.21 -7.08
CA ARG A 144 -5.20 -20.80 -5.74
C ARG A 144 -4.34 -22.05 -5.45
N SER A 145 -3.30 -22.26 -6.20
CA SER A 145 -2.33 -23.32 -5.97
C SER A 145 -1.30 -22.84 -4.94
N MET A 146 -1.44 -23.33 -3.71
CA MET A 146 -0.47 -23.06 -2.65
C MET A 146 0.94 -23.54 -3.02
N GLU A 147 1.06 -24.62 -3.80
CA GLU A 147 2.35 -25.11 -4.29
C GLU A 147 3.05 -24.10 -5.18
N SER A 148 2.33 -23.42 -6.06
CA SER A 148 2.89 -22.37 -6.93
C SER A 148 3.35 -21.16 -6.11
N VAL A 149 2.61 -20.78 -5.05
CA VAL A 149 3.03 -19.73 -4.11
C VAL A 149 4.30 -20.12 -3.37
N TRP A 150 4.37 -21.37 -2.86
CA TRP A 150 5.54 -21.88 -2.15
C TRP A 150 6.76 -21.94 -3.07
N SER A 151 6.58 -22.39 -4.32
CA SER A 151 7.67 -22.43 -5.31
C SER A 151 8.25 -21.06 -5.63
N LEU A 152 7.40 -20.03 -5.79
CA LEU A 152 7.85 -18.65 -5.97
C LEU A 152 8.60 -18.10 -4.76
N MET A 153 8.19 -18.50 -3.56
CA MET A 153 8.82 -18.06 -2.31
C MET A 153 10.11 -18.78 -2.00
N ASP A 154 10.25 -20.04 -2.43
CA ASP A 154 11.49 -20.81 -2.28
C ASP A 154 12.56 -20.45 -3.31
N ASP A 155 12.17 -19.85 -4.44
CA ASP A 155 13.09 -19.44 -5.53
C ASP A 155 13.92 -18.18 -5.19
N GLN A 156 14.01 -17.74 -3.96
CA GLN A 156 14.79 -16.57 -3.50
C GLN A 156 14.60 -15.28 -4.34
N SER A 157 13.85 -15.35 -5.43
CA SER A 157 13.51 -14.21 -6.29
C SER A 157 12.44 -13.32 -5.65
N VAL A 158 11.69 -13.84 -4.68
CA VAL A 158 10.68 -13.12 -3.92
C VAL A 158 11.34 -12.52 -2.68
N PRO A 159 11.29 -11.21 -2.48
CA PRO A 159 11.87 -10.59 -1.30
C PRO A 159 11.22 -11.14 -0.03
N GLU A 160 12.04 -11.43 0.99
CA GLU A 160 11.58 -11.93 2.29
C GLU A 160 10.57 -11.01 2.98
N GLN A 161 10.51 -9.76 2.55
CA GLN A 161 9.61 -8.76 3.09
C GLN A 161 9.08 -7.84 1.99
N TYR A 162 7.78 -7.63 1.97
CA TYR A 162 7.12 -6.72 1.06
C TYR A 162 6.62 -5.48 1.83
N GLY A 163 7.41 -4.41 1.83
CA GLY A 163 7.15 -3.26 2.67
C GLY A 163 7.26 -3.62 4.15
N GLN A 164 6.17 -3.55 4.89
CA GLN A 164 6.07 -3.92 6.30
C GLN A 164 5.58 -5.37 6.52
N TRP A 165 5.13 -6.05 5.46
CA TRP A 165 4.62 -7.42 5.55
C TRP A 165 5.73 -8.40 5.24
N ASP A 166 5.87 -9.38 6.11
CA ASP A 166 6.73 -10.52 5.90
C ASP A 166 6.01 -11.63 5.09
N LEU A 167 6.76 -12.64 4.72
CA LEU A 167 6.21 -13.78 3.99
C LEU A 167 5.10 -14.50 4.75
N SER A 168 5.14 -14.53 6.06
CA SER A 168 4.12 -15.20 6.86
C SER A 168 2.78 -14.46 6.79
N SER A 169 2.81 -13.15 6.78
CA SER A 169 1.63 -12.30 6.58
C SER A 169 1.02 -12.50 5.20
N ILE A 170 1.85 -12.52 4.15
CA ILE A 170 1.41 -12.75 2.78
C ILE A 170 0.79 -14.13 2.63
N LYS A 171 1.44 -15.17 3.15
CA LYS A 171 0.93 -16.55 3.15
C LYS A 171 -0.41 -16.67 3.85
N ASN A 172 -0.52 -16.10 5.05
CA ASN A 172 -1.76 -16.11 5.83
C ASN A 172 -2.91 -15.43 5.06
N TRP A 173 -2.61 -14.33 4.39
CA TRP A 173 -3.60 -13.62 3.59
C TRP A 173 -4.08 -14.47 2.42
N ILE A 174 -3.17 -15.06 1.64
CA ILE A 174 -3.49 -15.94 0.52
C ILE A 174 -4.34 -17.14 0.96
N GLN A 175 -4.02 -17.75 2.11
CA GLN A 175 -4.77 -18.89 2.65
C GLN A 175 -6.21 -18.54 3.05
N ASN A 176 -6.45 -17.31 3.44
CA ASN A 176 -7.74 -16.85 3.96
C ASN A 176 -8.55 -16.00 2.98
N THR A 177 -8.00 -15.71 1.80
CA THR A 177 -8.73 -15.03 0.73
C THR A 177 -9.58 -16.06 -0.02
N LYS A 178 -10.88 -15.86 -0.05
CA LYS A 178 -11.84 -16.74 -0.75
C LYS A 178 -12.35 -16.07 -2.01
#